data_416f597f3e4dd5e8d28fe6a97c7bcaa2
#
_entry.id   416f597f3e4dd5e8d28fe6a97c7bcaa2
#
_cell.length_a   1.000
_cell.length_b   1.000
_cell.length_c   1.000
_cell.angle_alpha   90.00
_cell.angle_beta   90.00
_cell.angle_gamma   90.00
#
_symmetry.space_group_name_H-M   'P 1'
#
loop_
_entity.id
_entity.type
_entity.pdbx_description
1 polymer ?
#
loop_
_entity_poly.entity_id
_entity_poly.type
_entity_poly.pdbx_seq_one_letter_code
_entity_poly.pdbx_strand_id
1 'polypeptide(L)'
;MLLWGGETVSGLGDAMAGVAVPLVAVSVLHASALVVSALTAATFLPYLVLGLPAGAWVDRLPKRPVMVSADVAQLVLFASLPAASALGVLSVGQLLAVSLLAGTAAMVFNAAWGVYLTEVVDPEDLLEGNAKLQGSGSVTRVVGPGLGGLAAAALGPVTTLALDAGSFLLSAGALLGVPRRPPAPPEPAGSVGPAGPEGPTTIRQDIREGLAVVVADRYLRPLVIWAALANVGLAGYFALVVVFLVRVVHLPPAGVGALLSVGGLGGVLGALTARRLADRFGTARTLSGVVTVTMPAGMLITLSGPGAALAVAVVGILALEGGLVLGSILLATFEQRYVPQRLLARVKTTQRMVTYGVAPPAALLAGLLADTVGARLALASTLGVGAAATALLWTGPFRGLRDLPTRPAGTEAGQGPAEARGEQRPTQRAGIDDLTALGGDPCRRDRGGCAIRKSLEALVPGVQDARRMSFSVRGYRPGRGRGGGDS
;
A
#
# COMPACT_ATOMS: atom_id res chain seq x y z
N MET A 1 -5.21 -17.31 11.55
CA MET A 1 -4.57 -16.64 12.72
C MET A 1 -3.06 -16.77 12.67
N LEU A 2 -2.46 -17.98 12.49
CA LEU A 2 -0.99 -18.16 12.43
C LEU A 2 -0.33 -17.30 11.34
N LEU A 3 -0.88 -17.30 10.12
CA LEU A 3 -0.38 -16.52 9.01
C LEU A 3 -0.35 -15.00 9.32
N TRP A 4 -1.45 -14.50 9.86
CA TRP A 4 -1.55 -13.08 10.26
C TRP A 4 -0.57 -12.73 11.37
N GLY A 5 -0.40 -13.60 12.38
CA GLY A 5 0.56 -13.39 13.46
C GLY A 5 2.00 -13.38 12.97
N GLY A 6 2.39 -14.35 12.12
CA GLY A 6 3.70 -14.42 11.51
C GLY A 6 4.05 -13.17 10.70
N GLU A 7 3.14 -12.73 9.82
CA GLU A 7 3.30 -11.52 9.00
C GLU A 7 3.41 -10.25 9.86
N THR A 8 2.61 -10.16 10.93
CA THR A 8 2.67 -8.99 11.83
C THR A 8 4.01 -8.91 12.55
N VAL A 9 4.55 -10.03 13.01
CA VAL A 9 5.85 -10.09 13.69
C VAL A 9 6.99 -9.80 12.72
N SER A 10 6.96 -10.39 11.52
CA SER A 10 7.95 -10.11 10.46
C SER A 10 7.92 -8.64 10.05
N GLY A 11 6.74 -8.07 9.79
CA GLY A 11 6.61 -6.65 9.45
C GLY A 11 7.09 -5.72 10.58
N LEU A 12 6.98 -6.14 11.85
CA LEU A 12 7.55 -5.38 12.97
C LEU A 12 9.07 -5.44 12.95
N GLY A 13 9.66 -6.61 12.69
CA GLY A 13 11.09 -6.80 12.50
C GLY A 13 11.62 -5.93 11.36
N ASP A 14 11.01 -5.99 10.18
CA ASP A 14 11.35 -5.15 9.02
C ASP A 14 11.35 -3.65 9.36
N ALA A 15 10.34 -3.18 10.10
CA ALA A 15 10.26 -1.77 10.49
C ALA A 15 11.36 -1.40 11.52
N MET A 16 11.77 -2.33 12.38
CA MET A 16 12.92 -2.16 13.28
C MET A 16 14.24 -2.14 12.50
N ALA A 17 14.42 -3.05 11.53
CA ALA A 17 15.60 -3.10 10.66
C ALA A 17 15.73 -1.84 9.80
N GLY A 18 14.62 -1.26 9.35
CA GLY A 18 14.58 0.01 8.62
C GLY A 18 15.24 1.17 9.38
N VAL A 19 15.28 1.12 10.71
CA VAL A 19 16.00 2.07 11.56
C VAL A 19 17.41 1.54 11.90
N ALA A 20 17.53 0.25 12.20
CA ALA A 20 18.78 -0.34 12.68
C ALA A 20 19.87 -0.38 11.60
N VAL A 21 19.54 -0.73 10.34
CA VAL A 21 20.52 -0.80 9.23
C VAL A 21 21.23 0.54 9.00
N PRO A 22 20.51 1.67 8.80
CA PRO A 22 21.17 2.97 8.70
C PRO A 22 21.94 3.36 9.97
N LEU A 23 21.44 3.01 11.16
CA LEU A 23 22.15 3.26 12.42
C LEU A 23 23.46 2.48 12.50
N VAL A 24 23.50 1.20 12.08
CA VAL A 24 24.76 0.41 12.00
C VAL A 24 25.73 1.10 11.07
N ALA A 25 25.28 1.51 9.90
CA ALA A 25 26.15 2.18 8.93
C ALA A 25 26.73 3.50 9.48
N VAL A 26 25.88 4.32 10.14
CA VAL A 26 26.28 5.65 10.63
C VAL A 26 27.12 5.59 11.92
N SER A 27 26.68 4.78 12.91
CA SER A 27 27.23 4.82 14.27
C SER A 27 28.28 3.73 14.53
N VAL A 28 28.24 2.60 13.83
CA VAL A 28 29.21 1.50 14.02
C VAL A 28 30.29 1.52 12.94
N LEU A 29 29.89 1.64 11.68
CA LEU A 29 30.81 1.63 10.55
C LEU A 29 31.31 3.03 10.14
N HIS A 30 30.77 4.09 10.74
CA HIS A 30 31.09 5.50 10.41
C HIS A 30 31.03 5.81 8.91
N ALA A 31 30.15 5.10 8.20
CA ALA A 31 30.01 5.15 6.75
C ALA A 31 29.53 6.52 6.27
N SER A 32 29.98 6.97 5.08
CA SER A 32 29.55 8.25 4.50
C SER A 32 28.05 8.28 4.19
N ALA A 33 27.49 9.46 3.94
CA ALA A 33 26.09 9.59 3.57
C ALA A 33 25.79 8.89 2.23
N LEU A 34 26.73 8.89 1.30
CA LEU A 34 26.63 8.14 0.04
C LEU A 34 26.47 6.64 0.28
N VAL A 35 27.23 6.07 1.21
CA VAL A 35 27.14 4.64 1.56
C VAL A 35 25.77 4.32 2.18
N VAL A 36 25.26 5.14 3.10
CA VAL A 36 23.92 4.94 3.68
C VAL A 36 22.84 5.04 2.61
N SER A 37 22.98 5.98 1.69
CA SER A 37 22.06 6.12 0.55
C SER A 37 22.17 4.95 -0.42
N ALA A 38 23.36 4.37 -0.59
CA ALA A 38 23.56 3.16 -1.39
C ALA A 38 22.87 1.92 -0.76
N LEU A 39 22.75 1.83 0.58
CA LEU A 39 21.97 0.79 1.23
C LEU A 39 20.48 0.89 0.86
N THR A 40 19.93 2.11 0.90
CA THR A 40 18.55 2.37 0.45
C THR A 40 18.39 2.03 -1.03
N ALA A 41 19.32 2.46 -1.89
CA ALA A 41 19.29 2.13 -3.31
C ALA A 41 19.37 0.60 -3.55
N ALA A 42 20.22 -0.11 -2.81
CA ALA A 42 20.37 -1.56 -2.90
C ALA A 42 19.10 -2.31 -2.54
N THR A 43 18.35 -1.85 -1.54
CA THR A 43 17.05 -2.43 -1.15
C THR A 43 15.98 -2.31 -2.25
N PHE A 44 15.97 -1.21 -3.00
CA PHE A 44 14.99 -0.97 -4.07
C PHE A 44 15.45 -1.43 -5.47
N LEU A 45 16.74 -1.65 -5.67
CA LEU A 45 17.31 -2.06 -6.96
C LEU A 45 16.68 -3.35 -7.53
N PRO A 46 16.39 -4.39 -6.73
CA PRO A 46 15.74 -5.59 -7.22
C PRO A 46 14.38 -5.33 -7.85
N TYR A 47 13.60 -4.39 -7.32
CA TYR A 47 12.29 -4.03 -7.89
C TYR A 47 12.42 -3.41 -9.28
N LEU A 48 13.51 -2.68 -9.53
CA LEU A 48 13.79 -2.10 -10.85
C LEU A 48 14.25 -3.16 -11.86
N VAL A 49 15.17 -4.05 -11.45
CA VAL A 49 15.83 -5.00 -12.36
C VAL A 49 15.00 -6.27 -12.54
N LEU A 50 14.44 -6.79 -11.46
CA LEU A 50 13.78 -8.11 -11.40
C LEU A 50 12.25 -8.02 -11.23
N GLY A 51 11.69 -6.84 -10.94
CA GLY A 51 10.27 -6.70 -10.57
C GLY A 51 9.30 -7.29 -11.59
N LEU A 52 9.58 -7.17 -12.89
CA LEU A 52 8.75 -7.74 -13.96
C LEU A 52 8.99 -9.25 -14.17
N PRO A 53 10.23 -9.74 -14.35
CA PRO A 53 10.47 -11.17 -14.51
C PRO A 53 10.16 -11.97 -13.25
N ALA A 54 10.33 -11.39 -12.05
CA ALA A 54 10.05 -12.06 -10.79
C ALA A 54 8.57 -12.44 -10.64
N GLY A 55 7.64 -11.56 -11.04
CA GLY A 55 6.21 -11.88 -11.04
C GLY A 55 5.91 -13.12 -11.86
N ALA A 56 6.35 -13.14 -13.13
CA ALA A 56 6.14 -14.28 -14.03
C ALA A 56 6.84 -15.57 -13.55
N TRP A 57 7.94 -15.44 -12.84
CA TRP A 57 8.66 -16.58 -12.26
C TRP A 57 7.93 -17.13 -11.03
N VAL A 58 7.57 -16.25 -10.13
CA VAL A 58 6.84 -16.61 -8.91
C VAL A 58 5.50 -17.23 -9.25
N ASP A 59 4.80 -16.77 -10.30
CA ASP A 59 3.49 -17.33 -10.70
C ASP A 59 3.55 -18.82 -11.05
N ARG A 60 4.69 -19.30 -11.53
CA ARG A 60 4.91 -20.72 -11.90
C ARG A 60 5.35 -21.61 -10.74
N LEU A 61 5.74 -21.02 -9.60
CA LEU A 61 6.28 -21.73 -8.46
C LEU A 61 5.21 -21.90 -7.37
N PRO A 62 5.30 -22.97 -6.56
CA PRO A 62 4.43 -23.12 -5.40
C PRO A 62 4.71 -21.98 -4.39
N LYS A 63 3.69 -21.20 -4.04
CA LYS A 63 3.85 -19.93 -3.30
C LYS A 63 4.46 -20.14 -1.91
N ARG A 64 3.95 -21.13 -1.14
CA ARG A 64 4.42 -21.38 0.24
C ARG A 64 5.92 -21.70 0.32
N PRO A 65 6.50 -22.65 -0.45
CA PRO A 65 7.95 -22.89 -0.45
C PRO A 65 8.75 -21.64 -0.83
N VAL A 66 8.28 -20.85 -1.79
CA VAL A 66 8.92 -19.59 -2.22
C VAL A 66 8.98 -18.62 -1.04
N MET A 67 7.88 -18.43 -0.32
CA MET A 67 7.81 -17.53 0.84
C MET A 67 8.72 -18.02 1.97
N VAL A 68 8.66 -19.32 2.31
CA VAL A 68 9.54 -19.90 3.34
C VAL A 68 11.01 -19.76 2.96
N SER A 69 11.38 -19.98 1.69
CA SER A 69 12.77 -19.80 1.25
C SER A 69 13.21 -18.34 1.32
N ALA A 70 12.32 -17.39 1.05
CA ALA A 70 12.60 -15.97 1.20
C ALA A 70 12.81 -15.57 2.67
N ASP A 71 11.96 -16.06 3.59
CA ASP A 71 12.13 -15.83 5.03
C ASP A 71 13.44 -16.44 5.55
N VAL A 72 13.76 -17.68 5.16
CA VAL A 72 15.03 -18.33 5.53
C VAL A 72 16.23 -17.57 4.98
N ALA A 73 16.16 -17.08 3.74
CA ALA A 73 17.22 -16.25 3.18
C ALA A 73 17.41 -14.95 3.99
N GLN A 74 16.31 -14.25 4.32
CA GLN A 74 16.36 -13.05 5.16
C GLN A 74 16.88 -13.34 6.56
N LEU A 75 16.45 -14.42 7.20
CA LEU A 75 16.98 -14.88 8.48
C LEU A 75 18.50 -15.03 8.43
N VAL A 76 19.03 -15.77 7.44
CA VAL A 76 20.49 -16.01 7.31
C VAL A 76 21.23 -14.72 7.04
N LEU A 77 20.72 -13.88 6.15
CA LEU A 77 21.32 -12.60 5.78
C LEU A 77 21.40 -11.65 6.99
N PHE A 78 20.30 -11.43 7.69
CA PHE A 78 20.27 -10.52 8.84
C PHE A 78 21.03 -11.12 10.04
N ALA A 79 20.99 -12.43 10.29
CA ALA A 79 21.78 -13.08 11.34
C ALA A 79 23.28 -13.04 11.06
N SER A 80 23.71 -12.95 9.79
CA SER A 80 25.12 -12.81 9.42
C SER A 80 25.76 -11.52 9.92
N LEU A 81 24.98 -10.44 10.09
CA LEU A 81 25.48 -9.13 10.50
C LEU A 81 25.95 -9.11 11.97
N PRO A 82 25.14 -9.54 12.96
CA PRO A 82 25.62 -9.65 14.35
C PRO A 82 26.72 -10.71 14.50
N ALA A 83 26.69 -11.81 13.74
CA ALA A 83 27.77 -12.79 13.75
C ALA A 83 29.09 -12.18 13.25
N ALA A 84 29.08 -11.45 12.14
CA ALA A 84 30.27 -10.76 11.62
C ALA A 84 30.77 -9.66 12.57
N SER A 85 29.85 -8.96 13.24
CA SER A 85 30.21 -7.97 14.25
C SER A 85 30.91 -8.59 15.45
N ALA A 86 30.40 -9.75 15.93
CA ALA A 86 31.04 -10.49 17.04
C ALA A 86 32.44 -11.00 16.68
N LEU A 87 32.67 -11.31 15.40
CA LEU A 87 33.98 -11.72 14.87
C LEU A 87 34.88 -10.54 14.51
N GLY A 88 34.42 -9.29 14.60
CA GLY A 88 35.17 -8.10 14.25
C GLY A 88 35.37 -7.91 12.73
N VAL A 89 34.61 -8.61 11.87
CA VAL A 89 34.74 -8.58 10.40
C VAL A 89 33.57 -7.88 9.69
N LEU A 90 32.69 -7.22 10.45
CA LEU A 90 31.56 -6.47 9.88
C LEU A 90 32.07 -5.35 8.95
N SER A 91 31.57 -5.33 7.73
CA SER A 91 32.01 -4.37 6.71
C SER A 91 30.87 -3.72 5.98
N VAL A 92 31.12 -2.54 5.37
CA VAL A 92 30.18 -1.84 4.49
C VAL A 92 29.77 -2.72 3.31
N GLY A 93 30.71 -3.47 2.72
CA GLY A 93 30.42 -4.38 1.61
C GLY A 93 29.42 -5.46 1.99
N GLN A 94 29.56 -6.05 3.20
CA GLN A 94 28.60 -7.02 3.70
C GLN A 94 27.22 -6.39 3.90
N LEU A 95 27.16 -5.20 4.48
CA LEU A 95 25.89 -4.51 4.74
C LEU A 95 25.17 -4.18 3.41
N LEU A 96 25.90 -3.76 2.36
CA LEU A 96 25.37 -3.54 1.02
C LEU A 96 24.87 -4.85 0.38
N ALA A 97 25.65 -5.93 0.48
CA ALA A 97 25.25 -7.23 -0.03
C ALA A 97 23.98 -7.75 0.66
N VAL A 98 23.92 -7.65 1.99
CA VAL A 98 22.71 -8.02 2.76
C VAL A 98 21.52 -7.17 2.36
N SER A 99 21.64 -5.85 2.23
CA SER A 99 20.55 -4.97 1.82
C SER A 99 20.03 -5.33 0.41
N LEU A 100 20.91 -5.63 -0.53
CA LEU A 100 20.53 -6.04 -1.90
C LEU A 100 19.83 -7.40 -1.92
N LEU A 101 20.40 -8.40 -1.25
CA LEU A 101 19.88 -9.76 -1.25
C LEU A 101 18.59 -9.86 -0.42
N ALA A 102 18.51 -9.18 0.73
CA ALA A 102 17.29 -9.10 1.53
C ALA A 102 16.18 -8.35 0.77
N GLY A 103 16.50 -7.25 0.08
CA GLY A 103 15.54 -6.57 -0.80
C GLY A 103 15.02 -7.47 -1.92
N THR A 104 15.89 -8.35 -2.46
CA THR A 104 15.49 -9.36 -3.46
C THR A 104 14.56 -10.40 -2.84
N ALA A 105 14.88 -10.93 -1.67
CA ALA A 105 14.05 -11.89 -0.96
C ALA A 105 12.69 -11.29 -0.58
N ALA A 106 12.67 -10.07 -0.06
CA ALA A 106 11.44 -9.34 0.27
C ALA A 106 10.54 -9.12 -0.98
N MET A 107 11.15 -8.76 -2.12
CA MET A 107 10.41 -8.62 -3.38
C MET A 107 9.76 -9.93 -3.82
N VAL A 108 10.48 -11.05 -3.76
CA VAL A 108 9.99 -12.40 -4.10
C VAL A 108 8.88 -12.82 -3.14
N PHE A 109 9.06 -12.60 -1.83
CA PHE A 109 8.06 -12.84 -0.81
C PHE A 109 6.76 -12.08 -1.10
N ASN A 110 6.85 -10.76 -1.33
CA ASN A 110 5.71 -9.90 -1.62
C ASN A 110 4.97 -10.30 -2.91
N ALA A 111 5.69 -10.78 -3.93
CA ALA A 111 5.09 -11.29 -5.16
C ALA A 111 4.27 -12.56 -4.90
N ALA A 112 4.80 -13.49 -4.09
CA ALA A 112 4.13 -14.74 -3.74
C ALA A 112 2.94 -14.50 -2.78
N TRP A 113 3.10 -13.58 -1.82
CA TRP A 113 2.12 -13.26 -0.78
C TRP A 113 0.75 -12.88 -1.33
N GLY A 114 0.72 -11.97 -2.35
CA GLY A 114 -0.53 -11.50 -2.94
C GLY A 114 -1.40 -12.62 -3.52
N VAL A 115 -0.77 -13.66 -4.05
CA VAL A 115 -1.47 -14.85 -4.59
C VAL A 115 -1.78 -15.84 -3.48
N TYR A 116 -0.83 -16.11 -2.58
CA TYR A 116 -0.98 -17.09 -1.50
C TYR A 116 -2.15 -16.78 -0.57
N LEU A 117 -2.41 -15.50 -0.29
CA LEU A 117 -3.53 -15.09 0.54
C LEU A 117 -4.88 -15.55 -0.05
N THR A 118 -5.05 -15.46 -1.37
CA THR A 118 -6.28 -15.88 -2.06
C THR A 118 -6.40 -17.41 -2.18
N GLU A 119 -5.29 -18.16 -2.06
CA GLU A 119 -5.30 -19.61 -2.02
C GLU A 119 -5.71 -20.18 -0.65
N VAL A 120 -5.40 -19.43 0.44
CA VAL A 120 -5.56 -19.92 1.82
C VAL A 120 -6.84 -19.43 2.50
N VAL A 121 -7.30 -18.23 2.14
CA VAL A 121 -8.46 -17.57 2.73
C VAL A 121 -9.69 -17.78 1.83
N ASP A 122 -10.82 -18.14 2.42
CA ASP A 122 -12.07 -18.27 1.66
C ASP A 122 -12.49 -16.91 1.09
N PRO A 123 -13.13 -16.88 -0.10
CA PRO A 123 -13.56 -15.63 -0.74
C PRO A 123 -14.43 -14.74 0.17
N GLU A 124 -15.24 -15.35 1.05
CA GLU A 124 -16.10 -14.66 2.01
C GLU A 124 -15.29 -13.94 3.10
N ASP A 125 -14.14 -14.49 3.51
CA ASP A 125 -13.27 -13.99 4.57
C ASP A 125 -12.14 -13.09 4.05
N LEU A 126 -11.93 -12.98 2.74
CA LEU A 126 -10.85 -12.18 2.15
C LEU A 126 -10.90 -10.71 2.57
N LEU A 127 -12.10 -10.14 2.69
CA LEU A 127 -12.27 -8.75 3.13
C LEU A 127 -11.77 -8.57 4.56
N GLU A 128 -12.14 -9.48 5.47
CA GLU A 128 -11.72 -9.45 6.86
C GLU A 128 -10.21 -9.72 6.98
N GLY A 129 -9.68 -10.71 6.23
CA GLY A 129 -8.26 -11.02 6.17
C GLY A 129 -7.43 -9.82 5.73
N ASN A 130 -7.81 -9.16 4.63
CA ASN A 130 -7.15 -7.95 4.15
C ASN A 130 -7.25 -6.80 5.16
N ALA A 131 -8.40 -6.61 5.82
CA ALA A 131 -8.57 -5.57 6.83
C ALA A 131 -7.64 -5.80 8.04
N LYS A 132 -7.49 -7.04 8.52
CA LYS A 132 -6.57 -7.41 9.60
C LYS A 132 -5.10 -7.16 9.21
N LEU A 133 -4.69 -7.55 8.00
CA LEU A 133 -3.34 -7.33 7.49
C LEU A 133 -3.01 -5.85 7.34
N GLN A 134 -3.91 -5.06 6.77
CA GLN A 134 -3.72 -3.62 6.64
C GLN A 134 -3.71 -2.91 8.00
N GLY A 135 -4.55 -3.36 8.92
CA GLY A 135 -4.58 -2.86 10.30
C GLY A 135 -3.26 -3.13 11.02
N SER A 136 -2.78 -4.38 11.02
CA SER A 136 -1.49 -4.73 11.62
C SER A 136 -0.32 -4.02 10.93
N GLY A 137 -0.31 -3.93 9.60
CA GLY A 137 0.69 -3.17 8.85
C GLY A 137 0.72 -1.67 9.20
N SER A 138 -0.43 -1.08 9.55
CA SER A 138 -0.47 0.30 10.04
C SER A 138 0.13 0.41 11.44
N VAL A 139 -0.15 -0.54 12.32
CA VAL A 139 0.43 -0.59 13.68
C VAL A 139 1.94 -0.78 13.61
N THR A 140 2.44 -1.70 12.78
CA THR A 140 3.89 -1.94 12.63
C THR A 140 4.63 -0.72 12.11
N ARG A 141 4.04 0.05 11.20
CA ARG A 141 4.62 1.32 10.71
C ARG A 141 4.72 2.40 11.80
N VAL A 142 3.76 2.43 12.72
CA VAL A 142 3.78 3.39 13.85
C VAL A 142 4.74 2.94 14.94
N VAL A 143 4.65 1.67 15.36
CA VAL A 143 5.34 1.17 16.55
C VAL A 143 6.74 0.67 16.22
N GLY A 144 6.95 0.10 15.03
CA GLY A 144 8.19 -0.57 14.62
C GLY A 144 9.44 0.30 14.70
N PRO A 145 9.46 1.50 14.08
CA PRO A 145 10.64 2.38 14.18
C PRO A 145 10.97 2.76 15.62
N GLY A 146 9.95 3.02 16.46
CA GLY A 146 10.13 3.32 17.88
C GLY A 146 10.76 2.16 18.64
N LEU A 147 10.25 0.94 18.45
CA LEU A 147 10.85 -0.26 19.04
C LEU A 147 12.26 -0.50 18.51
N GLY A 148 12.50 -0.28 17.22
CA GLY A 148 13.83 -0.38 16.62
C GLY A 148 14.82 0.59 17.23
N GLY A 149 14.42 1.85 17.42
CA GLY A 149 15.25 2.86 18.08
C GLY A 149 15.51 2.56 19.57
N LEU A 150 14.49 2.09 20.30
CA LEU A 150 14.64 1.67 21.70
C LEU A 150 15.55 0.43 21.83
N ALA A 151 15.35 -0.57 20.98
CA ALA A 151 16.20 -1.76 20.94
C ALA A 151 17.65 -1.39 20.59
N ALA A 152 17.85 -0.51 19.61
CA ALA A 152 19.16 -0.02 19.25
C ALA A 152 19.85 0.79 20.37
N ALA A 153 19.09 1.53 21.18
CA ALA A 153 19.61 2.25 22.33
C ALA A 153 19.96 1.32 23.49
N ALA A 154 19.16 0.27 23.74
CA ALA A 154 19.33 -0.63 24.88
C ALA A 154 20.34 -1.77 24.60
N LEU A 155 20.29 -2.34 23.41
CA LEU A 155 21.05 -3.53 23.03
C LEU A 155 22.14 -3.26 21.98
N GLY A 156 22.13 -2.07 21.39
CA GLY A 156 22.95 -1.70 20.24
C GLY A 156 22.26 -1.99 18.90
N PRO A 157 22.58 -1.21 17.85
CA PRO A 157 21.91 -1.30 16.56
C PRO A 157 22.19 -2.64 15.83
N VAL A 158 23.35 -3.25 16.03
CA VAL A 158 23.68 -4.56 15.44
C VAL A 158 22.85 -5.70 16.06
N THR A 159 22.67 -5.68 17.39
CA THR A 159 21.86 -6.69 18.10
C THR A 159 20.38 -6.56 17.73
N THR A 160 19.92 -5.35 17.43
CA THR A 160 18.55 -5.14 16.93
C THR A 160 18.29 -5.89 15.62
N LEU A 161 19.29 -6.06 14.76
CA LEU A 161 19.17 -6.87 13.54
C LEU A 161 19.05 -8.38 13.83
N ALA A 162 19.54 -8.86 14.98
CA ALA A 162 19.31 -10.23 15.40
C ALA A 162 17.84 -10.47 15.81
N LEU A 163 17.16 -9.43 16.38
CA LEU A 163 15.73 -9.52 16.67
C LEU A 163 14.91 -9.62 15.38
N ASP A 164 15.30 -8.86 14.36
CA ASP A 164 14.67 -8.94 13.05
C ASP A 164 14.90 -10.31 12.39
N ALA A 165 16.12 -10.83 12.42
CA ALA A 165 16.39 -12.19 11.98
C ALA A 165 15.49 -13.24 12.69
N GLY A 166 15.26 -13.09 14.00
CA GLY A 166 14.33 -13.92 14.76
C GLY A 166 12.87 -13.79 14.29
N SER A 167 12.46 -12.64 13.80
CA SER A 167 11.11 -12.41 13.27
C SER A 167 10.84 -13.24 12.00
N PHE A 168 11.83 -13.37 11.12
CA PHE A 168 11.72 -14.23 9.92
C PHE A 168 11.65 -15.71 10.28
N LEU A 169 12.31 -16.15 11.35
CA LEU A 169 12.18 -17.52 11.84
C LEU A 169 10.75 -17.81 12.30
N LEU A 170 10.13 -16.87 13.00
CA LEU A 170 8.73 -16.97 13.43
C LEU A 170 7.76 -16.95 12.25
N SER A 171 8.01 -16.11 11.25
CA SER A 171 7.23 -16.04 10.00
C SER A 171 7.30 -17.37 9.23
N ALA A 172 8.51 -17.88 8.99
CA ALA A 172 8.71 -19.18 8.32
C ALA A 172 8.03 -20.31 9.09
N GLY A 173 8.15 -20.32 10.43
CA GLY A 173 7.46 -21.28 11.30
C GLY A 173 5.93 -21.19 11.20
N ALA A 174 5.39 -19.98 11.18
CA ALA A 174 3.97 -19.75 11.00
C ALA A 174 3.47 -20.23 9.61
N LEU A 175 4.22 -19.95 8.55
CA LEU A 175 3.93 -20.45 7.19
C LEU A 175 3.95 -21.98 7.14
N LEU A 176 4.91 -22.63 7.81
CA LEU A 176 4.99 -24.08 7.88
C LEU A 176 3.87 -24.69 8.74
N GLY A 177 3.32 -23.95 9.69
CA GLY A 177 2.19 -24.37 10.52
C GLY A 177 0.82 -24.26 9.85
N VAL A 178 0.70 -23.54 8.72
CA VAL A 178 -0.58 -23.45 7.99
C VAL A 178 -0.88 -24.78 7.30
N PRO A 179 -2.06 -25.39 7.50
CA PRO A 179 -2.44 -26.62 6.82
C PRO A 179 -2.39 -26.45 5.29
N ARG A 180 -1.86 -27.46 4.60
CA ARG A 180 -1.91 -27.46 3.13
C ARG A 180 -3.36 -27.67 2.70
N ARG A 181 -3.91 -26.71 1.99
CA ARG A 181 -5.17 -26.91 1.29
C ARG A 181 -4.89 -27.72 0.03
N PRO A 182 -5.67 -28.78 -0.27
CA PRO A 182 -5.55 -29.44 -1.57
C PRO A 182 -5.73 -28.39 -2.66
N PRO A 183 -4.99 -28.49 -3.79
CA PRO A 183 -5.24 -27.62 -4.94
C PRO A 183 -6.71 -27.66 -5.27
N ALA A 184 -7.34 -26.49 -5.43
CA ALA A 184 -8.70 -26.44 -5.95
C ALA A 184 -8.74 -27.24 -7.27
N PRO A 185 -9.77 -28.06 -7.51
CA PRO A 185 -9.93 -28.71 -8.80
C PRO A 185 -9.76 -27.65 -9.89
N PRO A 186 -9.02 -27.96 -10.98
CA PRO A 186 -8.90 -27.00 -12.07
C PRO A 186 -10.31 -26.58 -12.46
N GLU A 187 -10.60 -25.27 -12.34
CA GLU A 187 -11.86 -24.74 -12.83
C GLU A 187 -12.01 -25.20 -14.29
N PRO A 188 -13.20 -25.70 -14.69
CA PRO A 188 -13.43 -26.09 -16.07
C PRO A 188 -12.96 -24.96 -16.97
N ALA A 189 -12.16 -25.28 -17.99
CA ALA A 189 -11.52 -24.33 -18.92
C ALA A 189 -12.55 -23.47 -19.71
N GLY A 190 -13.48 -22.83 -19.03
CA GLY A 190 -14.57 -22.00 -19.54
C GLY A 190 -15.06 -20.95 -18.56
N SER A 191 -14.60 -20.97 -17.29
CA SER A 191 -15.05 -20.00 -16.26
C SER A 191 -14.15 -18.77 -16.13
N VAL A 192 -12.96 -18.77 -16.70
CA VAL A 192 -12.20 -17.55 -16.93
C VAL A 192 -12.93 -16.80 -18.03
N GLY A 193 -13.61 -15.72 -17.67
CA GLY A 193 -14.23 -14.83 -18.66
C GLY A 193 -13.23 -14.57 -19.78
N PRO A 194 -13.68 -14.44 -21.04
CA PRO A 194 -12.81 -14.51 -22.20
C PRO A 194 -11.60 -13.61 -21.98
N ALA A 195 -10.45 -14.23 -21.78
CA ALA A 195 -9.18 -13.59 -22.06
C ALA A 195 -9.39 -13.02 -23.46
N GLY A 196 -9.39 -11.69 -23.58
CA GLY A 196 -9.62 -11.07 -24.88
C GLY A 196 -8.72 -11.74 -25.91
N PRO A 197 -9.04 -11.68 -27.21
CA PRO A 197 -8.43 -12.44 -28.30
C PRO A 197 -6.93 -12.16 -28.53
N GLU A 198 -6.24 -11.61 -27.54
CA GLU A 198 -4.82 -11.29 -27.57
C GLU A 198 -4.06 -12.52 -27.04
N GLY A 199 -3.36 -13.22 -27.97
CA GLY A 199 -2.41 -14.29 -27.65
C GLY A 199 -1.35 -13.81 -26.63
N PRO A 200 -0.44 -14.70 -26.15
CA PRO A 200 0.52 -14.37 -25.10
C PRO A 200 1.33 -13.15 -25.48
N THR A 201 0.99 -12.00 -24.87
CA THR A 201 1.72 -10.74 -25.06
C THR A 201 3.08 -10.87 -24.37
N THR A 202 4.12 -10.33 -24.98
CA THR A 202 5.42 -10.25 -24.34
C THR A 202 5.40 -9.14 -23.28
N ILE A 203 6.09 -9.36 -22.17
CA ILE A 203 6.25 -8.34 -21.07
C ILE A 203 6.62 -6.97 -21.66
N ARG A 204 7.46 -6.96 -22.69
CA ARG A 204 7.90 -5.73 -23.39
C ARG A 204 6.73 -5.03 -24.09
N GLN A 205 5.80 -5.78 -24.62
CA GLN A 205 4.60 -5.25 -25.28
C GLN A 205 3.63 -4.66 -24.25
N ASP A 206 3.42 -5.35 -23.11
CA ASP A 206 2.57 -4.86 -22.03
C ASP A 206 3.09 -3.54 -21.44
N ILE A 207 4.41 -3.43 -21.25
CA ILE A 207 5.03 -2.16 -20.82
C ILE A 207 4.83 -1.06 -21.85
N ARG A 208 5.08 -1.36 -23.13
CA ARG A 208 4.92 -0.38 -24.21
C ARG A 208 3.49 0.11 -24.33
N GLU A 209 2.53 -0.78 -24.23
CA GLU A 209 1.11 -0.43 -24.25
C GLU A 209 0.69 0.37 -23.01
N GLY A 210 1.11 -0.06 -21.81
CA GLY A 210 0.88 0.69 -20.58
C GLY A 210 1.49 2.11 -20.63
N LEU A 211 2.71 2.23 -21.15
CA LEU A 211 3.39 3.51 -21.33
C LEU A 211 2.68 4.37 -22.38
N ALA A 212 2.25 3.79 -23.49
CA ALA A 212 1.51 4.51 -24.53
C ALA A 212 0.19 5.08 -23.99
N VAL A 213 -0.55 4.31 -23.18
CA VAL A 213 -1.77 4.77 -22.52
C VAL A 213 -1.48 5.92 -21.56
N VAL A 214 -0.45 5.80 -20.70
CA VAL A 214 -0.07 6.85 -19.74
C VAL A 214 0.37 8.12 -20.46
N VAL A 215 1.19 8.03 -21.50
CA VAL A 215 1.70 9.19 -22.23
C VAL A 215 0.61 9.89 -23.05
N ALA A 216 -0.31 9.12 -23.64
CA ALA A 216 -1.39 9.67 -24.45
C ALA A 216 -2.50 10.31 -23.61
N ASP A 217 -2.70 9.87 -22.37
CA ASP A 217 -3.77 10.35 -21.53
C ASP A 217 -3.42 11.68 -20.84
N ARG A 218 -4.33 12.65 -20.96
CA ARG A 218 -4.14 14.02 -20.43
C ARG A 218 -4.08 14.10 -18.92
N TYR A 219 -4.66 13.14 -18.19
CA TYR A 219 -4.71 13.10 -16.72
C TYR A 219 -3.65 12.16 -16.14
N LEU A 220 -3.47 10.97 -16.74
CA LEU A 220 -2.48 9.99 -16.23
C LEU A 220 -1.06 10.51 -16.40
N ARG A 221 -0.72 11.12 -17.54
CA ARG A 221 0.65 11.62 -17.77
C ARG A 221 1.14 12.58 -16.69
N PRO A 222 0.45 13.70 -16.36
CA PRO A 222 0.94 14.61 -15.34
C PRO A 222 0.92 14.00 -13.93
N LEU A 223 0.00 13.07 -13.62
CA LEU A 223 0.00 12.34 -12.35
C LEU A 223 1.20 11.42 -12.20
N VAL A 224 1.57 10.68 -13.25
CA VAL A 224 2.73 9.79 -13.23
C VAL A 224 4.03 10.60 -13.14
N ILE A 225 4.14 11.72 -13.86
CA ILE A 225 5.30 12.62 -13.78
C ILE A 225 5.41 13.21 -12.36
N TRP A 226 4.30 13.71 -11.82
CA TRP A 226 4.27 14.20 -10.44
C TRP A 226 4.67 13.11 -9.43
N ALA A 227 4.11 11.91 -9.54
CA ALA A 227 4.43 10.79 -8.67
C ALA A 227 5.91 10.40 -8.76
N ALA A 228 6.50 10.39 -9.95
CA ALA A 228 7.92 10.12 -10.15
C ALA A 228 8.82 11.17 -9.47
N LEU A 229 8.52 12.46 -9.66
CA LEU A 229 9.27 13.54 -9.03
C LEU A 229 9.08 13.57 -7.50
N ALA A 230 7.87 13.31 -7.01
CA ALA A 230 7.60 13.16 -5.58
C ALA A 230 8.41 11.99 -4.98
N ASN A 231 8.56 10.89 -5.73
CA ASN A 231 9.40 9.76 -5.33
C ASN A 231 10.90 10.08 -5.33
N VAL A 232 11.39 11.00 -6.16
CA VAL A 232 12.77 11.52 -6.03
C VAL A 232 12.97 12.14 -4.65
N GLY A 233 12.05 13.02 -4.24
CA GLY A 233 12.08 13.66 -2.93
C GLY A 233 12.01 12.64 -1.79
N LEU A 234 11.12 11.67 -1.91
CA LEU A 234 10.89 10.64 -0.90
C LEU A 234 12.08 9.67 -0.78
N ALA A 235 12.66 9.26 -1.90
CA ALA A 235 13.87 8.41 -1.91
C ALA A 235 15.05 9.11 -1.23
N GLY A 236 15.24 10.41 -1.49
CA GLY A 236 16.23 11.23 -0.79
C GLY A 236 15.94 11.36 0.69
N TYR A 237 14.67 11.55 1.08
CA TYR A 237 14.25 11.56 2.48
C TYR A 237 14.61 10.25 3.19
N PHE A 238 14.18 9.11 2.69
CA PHE A 238 14.48 7.83 3.31
C PHE A 238 15.98 7.51 3.35
N ALA A 239 16.73 7.94 2.34
CA ALA A 239 18.17 7.73 2.31
C ALA A 239 18.92 8.59 3.35
N LEU A 240 18.46 9.81 3.63
CA LEU A 240 19.20 10.80 4.40
C LEU A 240 18.64 11.10 5.79
N VAL A 241 17.36 10.76 6.08
CA VAL A 241 16.71 11.17 7.33
C VAL A 241 17.46 10.67 8.56
N VAL A 242 17.89 9.41 8.59
CA VAL A 242 18.66 8.86 9.74
C VAL A 242 20.04 9.52 9.83
N VAL A 243 20.75 9.70 8.71
CA VAL A 243 22.03 10.41 8.67
C VAL A 243 21.89 11.83 9.22
N PHE A 244 20.85 12.54 8.79
CA PHE A 244 20.55 13.90 9.24
C PHE A 244 20.24 13.95 10.73
N LEU A 245 19.38 13.07 11.23
CA LEU A 245 18.99 13.03 12.64
C LEU A 245 20.16 12.68 13.56
N VAL A 246 21.05 11.79 13.15
CA VAL A 246 22.21 11.37 13.94
C VAL A 246 23.34 12.40 13.87
N ARG A 247 23.73 12.86 12.67
CA ARG A 247 24.92 13.69 12.46
C ARG A 247 24.68 15.19 12.61
N VAL A 248 23.47 15.67 12.28
CA VAL A 248 23.16 17.11 12.28
C VAL A 248 22.34 17.49 13.50
N VAL A 249 21.34 16.69 13.86
CA VAL A 249 20.48 16.94 15.03
C VAL A 249 21.05 16.30 16.30
N HIS A 250 21.98 15.34 16.17
CA HIS A 250 22.64 14.62 17.27
C HIS A 250 21.68 13.83 18.16
N LEU A 251 20.64 13.22 17.55
CA LEU A 251 19.69 12.39 18.28
C LEU A 251 20.29 11.03 18.63
N PRO A 252 20.02 10.51 19.84
CA PRO A 252 20.31 9.14 20.19
C PRO A 252 19.39 8.18 19.41
N PRO A 253 19.75 6.89 19.29
CA PRO A 253 18.97 5.90 18.53
C PRO A 253 17.49 5.85 18.92
N ALA A 254 17.17 5.93 20.22
CA ALA A 254 15.78 5.98 20.71
C ALA A 254 15.02 7.21 20.18
N GLY A 255 15.69 8.37 20.13
CA GLY A 255 15.12 9.60 19.60
C GLY A 255 14.83 9.52 18.10
N VAL A 256 15.75 8.90 17.34
CA VAL A 256 15.56 8.64 15.91
C VAL A 256 14.33 7.75 15.69
N GLY A 257 14.25 6.62 16.40
CA GLY A 257 13.11 5.71 16.28
C GLY A 257 11.78 6.36 16.70
N ALA A 258 11.77 7.10 17.80
CA ALA A 258 10.59 7.82 18.27
C ALA A 258 10.08 8.83 17.23
N LEU A 259 11.00 9.59 16.61
CA LEU A 259 10.64 10.58 15.60
C LEU A 259 10.11 9.94 14.32
N LEU A 260 10.69 8.83 13.87
CA LEU A 260 10.18 8.08 12.72
C LEU A 260 8.82 7.42 13.00
N SER A 261 8.56 7.00 14.24
CA SER A 261 7.22 6.52 14.65
C SER A 261 6.14 7.60 14.53
N VAL A 262 6.49 8.85 14.74
CA VAL A 262 5.59 10.00 14.50
C VAL A 262 5.13 10.04 13.05
N GLY A 263 5.99 9.66 12.10
CA GLY A 263 5.62 9.51 10.68
C GLY A 263 4.49 8.51 10.47
N GLY A 264 4.57 7.35 11.14
CA GLY A 264 3.49 6.35 11.11
C GLY A 264 2.15 6.91 11.60
N LEU A 265 2.15 7.72 12.67
CA LEU A 265 0.95 8.43 13.14
C LEU A 265 0.41 9.40 12.08
N GLY A 266 1.31 10.13 11.40
CA GLY A 266 0.95 10.98 10.26
C GLY A 266 0.21 10.20 9.18
N GLY A 267 0.74 9.04 8.79
CA GLY A 267 0.11 8.14 7.82
C GLY A 267 -1.30 7.68 8.24
N VAL A 268 -1.49 7.30 9.51
CA VAL A 268 -2.81 6.95 10.06
C VAL A 268 -3.78 8.13 9.98
N LEU A 269 -3.35 9.32 10.37
CA LEU A 269 -4.17 10.54 10.29
C LEU A 269 -4.54 10.86 8.83
N GLY A 270 -3.59 10.70 7.89
CA GLY A 270 -3.83 10.84 6.46
C GLY A 270 -4.92 9.89 5.96
N ALA A 271 -4.85 8.62 6.34
CA ALA A 271 -5.84 7.61 5.95
C ALA A 271 -7.23 7.91 6.51
N LEU A 272 -7.33 8.28 7.79
CA LEU A 272 -8.60 8.59 8.46
C LEU A 272 -9.28 9.85 7.91
N THR A 273 -8.49 10.82 7.45
CA THR A 273 -9.01 12.09 6.94
C THR A 273 -9.29 12.08 5.44
N ALA A 274 -8.71 11.14 4.69
CA ALA A 274 -8.80 11.08 3.23
C ALA A 274 -10.24 11.15 2.71
N ARG A 275 -11.13 10.29 3.23
CA ARG A 275 -12.54 10.28 2.81
C ARG A 275 -13.26 11.57 3.17
N ARG A 276 -13.10 12.06 4.42
CA ARG A 276 -13.80 13.28 4.87
C ARG A 276 -13.40 14.51 4.05
N LEU A 277 -12.11 14.64 3.73
CA LEU A 277 -11.61 15.74 2.90
C LEU A 277 -12.07 15.61 1.46
N ALA A 278 -12.06 14.40 0.88
CA ALA A 278 -12.55 14.15 -0.46
C ALA A 278 -14.06 14.45 -0.60
N ASP A 279 -14.88 14.01 0.37
CA ASP A 279 -16.32 14.26 0.36
C ASP A 279 -16.63 15.78 0.50
N ARG A 280 -15.83 16.51 1.30
CA ARG A 280 -16.06 17.95 1.54
C ARG A 280 -15.58 18.85 0.41
N PHE A 281 -14.36 18.61 -0.09
CA PHE A 281 -13.68 19.52 -1.03
C PHE A 281 -13.65 18.99 -2.46
N GLY A 282 -13.96 17.70 -2.66
CA GLY A 282 -13.80 16.98 -3.90
C GLY A 282 -12.42 16.31 -4.00
N THR A 283 -12.33 15.27 -4.81
CA THR A 283 -11.12 14.41 -4.88
C THR A 283 -9.92 15.13 -5.53
N ALA A 284 -10.13 15.92 -6.59
CA ALA A 284 -9.06 16.65 -7.27
C ALA A 284 -8.50 17.78 -6.40
N ARG A 285 -9.38 18.57 -5.76
CA ARG A 285 -8.95 19.66 -4.87
C ARG A 285 -8.25 19.13 -3.63
N THR A 286 -8.74 18.02 -3.06
CA THR A 286 -8.11 17.40 -1.90
C THR A 286 -6.71 16.91 -2.26
N LEU A 287 -6.55 16.19 -3.36
CA LEU A 287 -5.23 15.72 -3.80
C LEU A 287 -4.28 16.90 -3.98
N SER A 288 -4.64 17.88 -4.82
CA SER A 288 -3.78 19.03 -5.13
C SER A 288 -3.49 19.87 -3.88
N GLY A 289 -4.52 20.19 -3.07
CA GLY A 289 -4.39 21.04 -1.89
C GLY A 289 -3.55 20.41 -0.79
N VAL A 290 -3.84 19.14 -0.44
CA VAL A 290 -3.11 18.44 0.62
C VAL A 290 -1.64 18.27 0.23
N VAL A 291 -1.37 17.79 -0.97
CA VAL A 291 0.02 17.54 -1.41
C VAL A 291 0.81 18.84 -1.48
N THR A 292 0.19 19.95 -1.95
CA THR A 292 0.84 21.26 -2.02
C THR A 292 1.17 21.83 -0.63
N VAL A 293 0.45 21.44 0.41
CA VAL A 293 0.76 21.86 1.80
C VAL A 293 1.76 20.91 2.44
N THR A 294 1.55 19.61 2.31
CA THR A 294 2.30 18.60 3.07
C THR A 294 3.70 18.34 2.51
N MET A 295 3.90 18.41 1.20
CA MET A 295 5.23 18.24 0.61
C MET A 295 6.19 19.36 1.01
N PRO A 296 5.85 20.67 0.88
CA PRO A 296 6.71 21.73 1.43
C PRO A 296 6.83 21.69 2.95
N ALA A 297 5.78 21.27 3.68
CA ALA A 297 5.87 21.10 5.12
C ALA A 297 6.93 20.05 5.52
N GLY A 298 7.20 19.04 4.68
CA GLY A 298 8.31 18.12 4.84
C GLY A 298 9.67 18.83 4.93
N MET A 299 9.85 19.99 4.28
CA MET A 299 11.10 20.77 4.37
C MET A 299 11.36 21.31 5.78
N LEU A 300 10.33 21.42 6.63
CA LEU A 300 10.49 21.79 8.04
C LEU A 300 11.44 20.83 8.76
N ILE A 301 11.54 19.57 8.33
CA ILE A 301 12.50 18.61 8.88
C ILE A 301 13.92 19.17 8.82
N THR A 302 14.27 19.85 7.73
CA THR A 302 15.62 20.40 7.53
C THR A 302 15.93 21.60 8.40
N LEU A 303 14.91 22.27 8.94
CA LEU A 303 15.05 23.39 9.86
C LEU A 303 15.19 22.94 11.33
N SER A 304 15.03 21.63 11.60
CA SER A 304 15.12 21.08 12.95
C SER A 304 16.55 21.15 13.50
N GLY A 305 16.61 21.17 14.81
CA GLY A 305 17.83 21.18 15.60
C GLY A 305 17.58 20.53 16.96
N PRO A 306 18.57 20.51 17.86
CA PRO A 306 18.43 19.96 19.20
C PRO A 306 17.44 20.78 20.05
N GLY A 307 16.84 20.13 21.06
CA GLY A 307 15.92 20.77 22.00
C GLY A 307 14.55 21.09 21.40
N ALA A 308 14.00 22.27 21.68
CA ALA A 308 12.66 22.68 21.24
C ALA A 308 12.49 22.72 19.70
N ALA A 309 13.57 22.94 18.96
CA ALA A 309 13.55 22.93 17.50
C ALA A 309 13.19 21.55 16.90
N LEU A 310 13.23 20.48 17.70
CA LEU A 310 12.79 19.15 17.30
C LEU A 310 11.28 19.10 17.00
N ALA A 311 10.48 19.96 17.64
CA ALA A 311 9.05 20.05 17.36
C ALA A 311 8.75 20.39 15.88
N VAL A 312 9.66 21.13 15.23
CA VAL A 312 9.55 21.46 13.81
C VAL A 312 9.68 20.19 12.93
N ALA A 313 10.60 19.28 13.29
CA ALA A 313 10.72 17.98 12.61
C ALA A 313 9.46 17.12 12.81
N VAL A 314 8.89 17.10 14.01
CA VAL A 314 7.64 16.38 14.32
C VAL A 314 6.53 16.84 13.37
N VAL A 315 6.32 18.16 13.24
CA VAL A 315 5.30 18.72 12.33
C VAL A 315 5.60 18.35 10.88
N GLY A 316 6.85 18.48 10.45
CA GLY A 316 7.28 18.17 9.09
C GLY A 316 7.06 16.71 8.72
N ILE A 317 7.43 15.78 9.59
CA ILE A 317 7.28 14.33 9.39
C ILE A 317 5.80 13.93 9.39
N LEU A 318 5.02 14.42 10.36
CA LEU A 318 3.56 14.18 10.40
C LEU A 318 2.87 14.64 9.12
N ALA A 319 3.19 15.84 8.65
CA ALA A 319 2.61 16.39 7.44
C ALA A 319 3.02 15.59 6.21
N LEU A 320 4.33 15.32 6.04
CA LEU A 320 4.87 14.59 4.89
C LEU A 320 4.24 13.21 4.75
N GLU A 321 4.30 12.40 5.81
CA GLU A 321 3.79 11.03 5.81
C GLU A 321 2.25 10.99 5.72
N GLY A 322 1.57 11.92 6.38
CA GLY A 322 0.11 12.05 6.27
C GLY A 322 -0.34 12.39 4.87
N GLY A 323 0.32 13.35 4.23
CA GLY A 323 0.06 13.74 2.86
C GLY A 323 0.36 12.62 1.84
N LEU A 324 1.44 11.88 2.07
CA LEU A 324 1.83 10.74 1.24
C LEU A 324 0.76 9.64 1.24
N VAL A 325 0.30 9.22 2.42
CA VAL A 325 -0.73 8.19 2.56
C VAL A 325 -2.06 8.65 1.98
N LEU A 326 -2.49 9.87 2.30
CA LEU A 326 -3.73 10.44 1.76
C LEU A 326 -3.68 10.53 0.23
N GLY A 327 -2.59 11.06 -0.32
CA GLY A 327 -2.38 11.17 -1.77
C GLY A 327 -2.39 9.80 -2.45
N SER A 328 -1.75 8.79 -1.87
CA SER A 328 -1.72 7.43 -2.40
C SER A 328 -3.11 6.79 -2.46
N ILE A 329 -3.96 7.01 -1.44
CA ILE A 329 -5.35 6.52 -1.42
C ILE A 329 -6.18 7.16 -2.54
N LEU A 330 -6.09 8.49 -2.69
CA LEU A 330 -6.82 9.20 -3.74
C LEU A 330 -6.36 8.80 -5.14
N LEU A 331 -5.05 8.67 -5.34
CA LEU A 331 -4.49 8.26 -6.62
C LEU A 331 -4.90 6.82 -6.98
N ALA A 332 -4.80 5.88 -6.05
CA ALA A 332 -5.21 4.50 -6.26
C ALA A 332 -6.72 4.38 -6.58
N THR A 333 -7.55 5.18 -5.89
CA THR A 333 -9.00 5.23 -6.12
C THR A 333 -9.32 5.82 -7.50
N PHE A 334 -8.61 6.89 -7.89
CA PHE A 334 -8.73 7.48 -9.22
C PHE A 334 -8.40 6.45 -10.32
N GLU A 335 -7.26 5.81 -10.23
CA GLU A 335 -6.82 4.81 -11.21
C GLU A 335 -7.83 3.68 -11.39
N GLN A 336 -8.35 3.15 -10.27
CA GLN A 336 -9.34 2.07 -10.28
C GLN A 336 -10.67 2.48 -10.95
N ARG A 337 -11.05 3.75 -10.86
CA ARG A 337 -12.30 4.26 -11.45
C ARG A 337 -12.13 4.77 -12.88
N TYR A 338 -10.97 5.32 -13.18
CA TYR A 338 -10.70 5.98 -14.46
C TYR A 338 -10.18 5.02 -15.53
N VAL A 339 -9.26 4.11 -15.14
CA VAL A 339 -8.63 3.20 -16.10
C VAL A 339 -9.53 1.99 -16.35
N PRO A 340 -9.84 1.63 -17.62
CA PRO A 340 -10.58 0.43 -17.94
C PRO A 340 -9.92 -0.82 -17.34
N GLN A 341 -10.72 -1.75 -16.82
CA GLN A 341 -10.24 -2.95 -16.10
C GLN A 341 -9.18 -3.74 -16.89
N ARG A 342 -9.35 -3.86 -18.21
CA ARG A 342 -8.40 -4.55 -19.12
C ARG A 342 -7.00 -3.92 -19.15
N LEU A 343 -6.89 -2.61 -18.88
CA LEU A 343 -5.63 -1.85 -18.95
C LEU A 343 -5.07 -1.54 -17.54
N LEU A 344 -5.86 -1.73 -16.49
CA LEU A 344 -5.51 -1.32 -15.13
C LEU A 344 -4.22 -1.99 -14.64
N ALA A 345 -4.05 -3.28 -14.89
CA ALA A 345 -2.84 -4.01 -14.52
C ALA A 345 -1.60 -3.45 -15.25
N ARG A 346 -1.70 -3.20 -16.56
CA ARG A 346 -0.62 -2.64 -17.39
C ARG A 346 -0.23 -1.23 -16.95
N VAL A 347 -1.22 -0.36 -16.70
CA VAL A 347 -0.98 1.02 -16.20
C VAL A 347 -0.32 1.00 -14.82
N LYS A 348 -0.82 0.19 -13.87
CA LYS A 348 -0.22 0.06 -12.53
C LYS A 348 1.20 -0.48 -12.57
N THR A 349 1.48 -1.46 -13.42
CA THR A 349 2.84 -2.01 -13.59
C THR A 349 3.78 -0.96 -14.15
N THR A 350 3.37 -0.22 -15.19
CA THR A 350 4.15 0.88 -15.77
C THR A 350 4.42 1.96 -14.74
N GLN A 351 3.41 2.37 -13.99
CA GLN A 351 3.55 3.38 -12.95
C GLN A 351 4.51 2.92 -11.84
N ARG A 352 4.38 1.69 -11.36
CA ARG A 352 5.31 1.12 -10.36
C ARG A 352 6.74 1.12 -10.88
N MET A 353 6.95 0.73 -12.14
CA MET A 353 8.26 0.71 -12.76
C MET A 353 8.87 2.12 -12.82
N VAL A 354 8.11 3.13 -13.21
CA VAL A 354 8.55 4.52 -13.23
C VAL A 354 8.85 5.01 -11.81
N THR A 355 7.95 4.77 -10.87
CA THR A 355 8.04 5.27 -9.49
C THR A 355 9.20 4.62 -8.71
N TYR A 356 9.31 3.29 -8.74
CA TYR A 356 10.40 2.59 -8.06
C TYR A 356 11.71 2.63 -8.83
N GLY A 357 11.67 2.78 -10.16
CA GLY A 357 12.85 2.90 -10.99
C GLY A 357 13.65 4.18 -10.75
N VAL A 358 12.98 5.24 -10.34
CA VAL A 358 13.63 6.53 -10.00
C VAL A 358 14.26 6.51 -8.61
N ALA A 359 13.81 5.63 -7.69
CA ALA A 359 14.25 5.64 -6.30
C ALA A 359 15.76 5.35 -6.11
N PRO A 360 16.37 4.30 -6.71
CA PRO A 360 17.79 4.04 -6.54
C PRO A 360 18.71 5.18 -7.02
N PRO A 361 18.57 5.72 -8.25
CA PRO A 361 19.42 6.84 -8.66
C PRO A 361 19.17 8.10 -7.84
N ALA A 362 17.92 8.37 -7.42
CA ALA A 362 17.62 9.51 -6.56
C ALA A 362 18.27 9.39 -5.18
N ALA A 363 18.23 8.20 -4.56
CA ALA A 363 18.92 7.95 -3.29
C ALA A 363 20.42 8.15 -3.41
N LEU A 364 21.05 7.62 -4.46
CA LEU A 364 22.49 7.79 -4.69
C LEU A 364 22.89 9.25 -4.91
N LEU A 365 22.10 9.99 -5.70
CA LEU A 365 22.32 11.43 -5.90
C LEU A 365 22.16 12.22 -4.59
N ALA A 366 21.16 11.86 -3.77
CA ALA A 366 20.97 12.47 -2.45
C ALA A 366 22.18 12.23 -1.54
N GLY A 367 22.72 11.01 -1.53
CA GLY A 367 23.91 10.67 -0.77
C GLY A 367 25.15 11.41 -1.24
N LEU A 368 25.36 11.50 -2.56
CA LEU A 368 26.47 12.26 -3.15
C LEU A 368 26.38 13.75 -2.79
N LEU A 369 25.18 14.33 -2.89
CA LEU A 369 24.94 15.70 -2.45
C LEU A 369 25.23 15.87 -0.96
N ALA A 370 24.84 14.91 -0.12
CA ALA A 370 25.06 14.98 1.32
C ALA A 370 26.55 14.95 1.68
N ASP A 371 27.37 14.20 0.95
CA ASP A 371 28.83 14.17 1.16
C ASP A 371 29.52 15.44 0.63
N THR A 372 28.93 16.15 -0.35
CA THR A 372 29.54 17.36 -0.95
C THR A 372 29.07 18.66 -0.30
N VAL A 373 27.76 18.86 -0.12
CA VAL A 373 27.17 20.11 0.42
C VAL A 373 26.58 19.96 1.83
N GLY A 374 26.68 18.78 2.42
CA GLY A 374 26.15 18.45 3.74
C GLY A 374 24.71 17.90 3.74
N ALA A 375 24.42 17.06 4.73
CA ALA A 375 23.17 16.32 4.81
C ALA A 375 21.90 17.22 4.90
N ARG A 376 22.02 18.41 5.51
CA ARG A 376 20.91 19.37 5.64
C ARG A 376 20.48 19.91 4.27
N LEU A 377 21.44 20.40 3.48
CA LEU A 377 21.15 20.96 2.16
C LEU A 377 20.74 19.89 1.15
N ALA A 378 21.34 18.71 1.22
CA ALA A 378 20.96 17.58 0.41
C ALA A 378 19.52 17.13 0.68
N LEU A 379 19.12 17.01 1.95
CA LEU A 379 17.76 16.69 2.34
C LEU A 379 16.76 17.79 1.90
N ALA A 380 17.15 19.07 2.06
CA ALA A 380 16.34 20.19 1.62
C ALA A 380 16.14 20.18 0.10
N SER A 381 17.20 19.91 -0.68
CA SER A 381 17.11 19.89 -2.14
C SER A 381 16.23 18.74 -2.65
N THR A 382 16.35 17.54 -2.08
CA THR A 382 15.52 16.39 -2.49
C THR A 382 14.05 16.60 -2.13
N LEU A 383 13.72 17.04 -0.91
CA LEU A 383 12.36 17.41 -0.53
C LEU A 383 11.83 18.59 -1.36
N GLY A 384 12.70 19.55 -1.70
CA GLY A 384 12.40 20.67 -2.57
C GLY A 384 11.95 20.25 -3.99
N VAL A 385 12.57 19.20 -4.56
CA VAL A 385 12.12 18.62 -5.84
C VAL A 385 10.71 18.07 -5.71
N GLY A 386 10.41 17.32 -4.64
CA GLY A 386 9.06 16.81 -4.37
C GLY A 386 8.04 17.93 -4.18
N ALA A 387 8.41 18.98 -3.45
CA ALA A 387 7.57 20.16 -3.24
C ALA A 387 7.31 20.93 -4.56
N ALA A 388 8.35 21.17 -5.37
CA ALA A 388 8.22 21.84 -6.67
C ALA A 388 7.36 21.04 -7.64
N ALA A 389 7.43 19.70 -7.59
CA ALA A 389 6.61 18.84 -8.43
C ALA A 389 5.09 19.06 -8.23
N THR A 390 4.67 19.52 -7.05
CA THR A 390 3.25 19.81 -6.78
C THR A 390 2.67 20.86 -7.71
N ALA A 391 3.50 21.75 -8.27
CA ALA A 391 3.09 22.75 -9.24
C ALA A 391 2.45 22.14 -10.51
N LEU A 392 2.86 20.91 -10.88
CA LEU A 392 2.26 20.19 -12.00
C LEU A 392 0.76 19.92 -11.82
N LEU A 393 0.31 19.77 -10.58
CA LEU A 393 -1.12 19.57 -10.28
C LEU A 393 -1.94 20.84 -10.46
N TRP A 394 -1.32 22.02 -10.38
CA TRP A 394 -1.98 23.33 -10.54
C TRP A 394 -1.88 23.90 -11.96
N THR A 395 -0.86 23.49 -12.71
CA THR A 395 -0.66 23.96 -14.11
C THR A 395 -1.27 23.02 -15.15
N GLY A 396 -1.65 21.80 -14.74
CA GLY A 396 -2.18 20.76 -15.61
C GLY A 396 -3.71 20.75 -15.74
N PRO A 397 -4.25 19.64 -16.27
CA PRO A 397 -5.68 19.48 -16.53
C PRO A 397 -6.54 19.40 -15.25
N PHE A 398 -5.92 19.39 -14.08
CA PHE A 398 -6.61 19.35 -12.77
C PHE A 398 -7.06 20.73 -12.28
N ARG A 399 -6.57 21.81 -12.94
CA ARG A 399 -6.90 23.17 -12.55
C ARG A 399 -8.41 23.41 -12.67
N GLY A 400 -9.02 23.81 -11.56
CA GLY A 400 -10.45 24.09 -11.49
C GLY A 400 -11.36 22.88 -11.29
N LEU A 401 -10.86 21.65 -11.40
CA LEU A 401 -11.65 20.47 -11.11
C LEU A 401 -11.94 20.37 -9.61
N ARG A 402 -13.19 20.07 -9.26
CA ARG A 402 -13.56 19.67 -7.92
C ARG A 402 -13.20 18.20 -7.70
N ASP A 403 -13.64 17.35 -8.64
CA ASP A 403 -13.46 15.90 -8.58
C ASP A 403 -12.61 15.41 -9.74
N LEU A 404 -11.85 14.34 -9.50
CA LEU A 404 -11.11 13.63 -10.54
C LEU A 404 -12.09 12.92 -11.48
N PRO A 405 -11.86 12.93 -12.79
CA PRO A 405 -12.76 12.30 -13.76
C PRO A 405 -12.88 10.80 -13.52
N THR A 406 -14.05 10.25 -13.79
CA THR A 406 -14.32 8.81 -13.59
C THR A 406 -14.28 8.01 -14.89
N ARG A 407 -14.19 8.68 -16.06
CA ARG A 407 -14.14 8.04 -17.40
C ARG A 407 -13.11 8.76 -18.28
N PRO A 408 -12.41 8.04 -19.16
CA PRO A 408 -11.50 8.66 -20.14
C PRO A 408 -12.25 9.61 -21.09
N ALA A 409 -11.63 10.73 -21.43
CA ALA A 409 -12.17 11.72 -22.36
C ALA A 409 -12.20 11.16 -23.78
N GLY A 410 -13.18 10.44 -24.15
CA GLY A 410 -13.35 9.78 -25.45
C GLY A 410 -14.47 8.76 -25.45
N THR A 411 -14.93 8.38 -24.27
CA THR A 411 -16.04 7.42 -24.12
C THR A 411 -17.42 8.11 -24.25
N GLU A 412 -17.44 9.44 -24.18
CA GLU A 412 -18.69 10.21 -24.32
C GLU A 412 -19.17 10.38 -25.78
N ALA A 413 -18.30 10.14 -26.76
CA ALA A 413 -18.64 10.33 -28.17
C ALA A 413 -19.46 9.16 -28.77
N GLY A 414 -19.65 8.05 -28.04
CA GLY A 414 -20.37 6.86 -28.51
C GLY A 414 -21.77 6.67 -27.90
N GLN A 415 -22.12 7.41 -26.85
CA GLN A 415 -23.47 7.40 -26.30
C GLN A 415 -24.22 8.65 -26.80
N GLY A 416 -24.75 8.54 -28.02
CA GLY A 416 -25.65 9.57 -28.58
C GLY A 416 -26.88 9.74 -27.68
N PRO A 417 -27.66 10.84 -27.86
CA PRO A 417 -28.76 11.25 -26.98
C PRO A 417 -29.99 10.30 -27.00
N ALA A 418 -29.78 9.01 -27.34
CA ALA A 418 -30.86 8.02 -27.43
C ALA A 418 -31.26 7.42 -26.08
N GLU A 419 -30.35 7.34 -25.09
CA GLU A 419 -30.68 6.74 -23.77
C GLU A 419 -31.30 7.71 -22.77
N ALA A 420 -31.15 9.03 -22.97
CA ALA A 420 -31.80 10.03 -22.11
C ALA A 420 -33.31 10.21 -22.39
N ARG A 421 -33.86 9.59 -23.46
CA ARG A 421 -35.30 9.64 -23.78
C ARG A 421 -36.10 8.41 -23.39
N GLY A 422 -35.45 7.39 -22.79
CA GLY A 422 -36.08 6.10 -22.48
C GLY A 422 -36.74 6.02 -21.07
N GLU A 423 -36.50 6.95 -20.18
CA GLU A 423 -36.98 6.83 -18.79
C GLU A 423 -38.06 7.82 -18.35
N GLN A 424 -38.74 8.47 -19.29
CA GLN A 424 -39.96 9.22 -18.97
C GLN A 424 -41.15 8.67 -19.78
N ARG A 425 -41.58 7.45 -19.51
CA ARG A 425 -42.96 7.04 -19.76
C ARG A 425 -43.79 7.34 -18.51
N PRO A 426 -44.85 8.14 -18.60
CA PRO A 426 -45.77 8.34 -17.49
C PRO A 426 -46.48 7.02 -17.20
N THR A 427 -46.27 6.48 -16.00
CA THR A 427 -47.11 5.40 -15.47
C THR A 427 -48.54 5.91 -15.42
N GLN A 428 -49.37 5.40 -16.35
CA GLN A 428 -50.82 5.47 -16.25
C GLN A 428 -51.25 4.94 -14.89
N ARG A 429 -51.94 5.82 -14.13
CA ARG A 429 -52.71 5.48 -12.97
C ARG A 429 -53.81 4.51 -13.43
N ALA A 430 -53.66 3.22 -13.17
CA ALA A 430 -54.78 2.27 -13.12
C ALA A 430 -55.29 2.29 -11.69
N GLY A 431 -56.64 2.45 -11.55
CA GLY A 431 -57.34 2.68 -10.31
C GLY A 431 -57.21 1.56 -9.30
N ILE A 432 -57.06 1.97 -8.07
CA ILE A 432 -57.22 1.13 -6.88
C ILE A 432 -58.69 1.17 -6.54
N ASP A 433 -59.48 0.27 -7.12
CA ASP A 433 -60.84 -0.04 -6.70
C ASP A 433 -61.17 -1.47 -7.15
N ASP A 434 -60.62 -2.48 -6.50
CA ASP A 434 -61.12 -3.86 -6.50
C ASP A 434 -60.21 -4.81 -5.69
N LEU A 435 -60.09 -4.63 -4.39
CA LEU A 435 -59.54 -5.64 -3.49
C LEU A 435 -60.09 -5.49 -2.04
N THR A 436 -61.44 -5.47 -1.93
CA THR A 436 -62.13 -5.67 -0.65
C THR A 436 -63.05 -6.90 -0.76
N ALA A 437 -62.46 -8.07 -0.85
CA ALA A 437 -63.13 -9.32 -0.52
C ALA A 437 -62.11 -10.45 -0.52
N LEU A 438 -61.53 -10.74 0.63
CA LEU A 438 -61.17 -12.09 1.08
C LEU A 438 -60.39 -11.96 2.38
N GLY A 439 -61.11 -12.11 3.48
CA GLY A 439 -60.54 -12.19 4.84
C GLY A 439 -59.69 -13.44 5.01
N GLY A 440 -58.52 -13.29 5.54
CA GLY A 440 -57.63 -14.36 5.90
C GLY A 440 -56.44 -13.83 6.70
N ASP A 441 -56.44 -14.05 7.99
CA ASP A 441 -55.45 -13.66 8.98
C ASP A 441 -54.06 -14.25 8.67
N PRO A 442 -52.97 -13.46 8.42
CA PRO A 442 -51.67 -13.97 8.04
C PRO A 442 -50.72 -14.32 9.20
N CYS A 443 -51.20 -14.52 10.41
CA CYS A 443 -50.35 -14.69 11.58
C CYS A 443 -50.16 -16.13 12.06
N ARG A 444 -50.18 -17.13 11.15
CA ARG A 444 -50.06 -18.54 11.57
C ARG A 444 -49.15 -19.39 10.66
N ARG A 445 -47.91 -18.95 10.42
CA ARG A 445 -46.79 -19.82 9.94
C ARG A 445 -45.52 -19.00 9.77
N ASP A 446 -44.76 -18.84 10.85
CA ASP A 446 -43.29 -18.87 10.81
C ASP A 446 -42.73 -18.74 12.24
N ARG A 447 -42.35 -19.88 12.84
CA ARG A 447 -41.71 -19.94 14.15
C ARG A 447 -40.20 -19.64 14.11
N GLY A 448 -39.62 -19.27 12.98
CA GLY A 448 -38.17 -19.01 12.81
C GLY A 448 -37.75 -17.54 12.95
N GLY A 449 -38.63 -16.60 12.64
CA GLY A 449 -38.26 -15.17 12.58
C GLY A 449 -38.26 -14.43 13.94
N CYS A 450 -38.84 -15.00 14.97
CA CYS A 450 -39.05 -14.32 16.26
C CYS A 450 -37.87 -14.48 17.24
N ALA A 451 -36.99 -15.49 17.02
CA ALA A 451 -35.84 -15.74 17.89
C ALA A 451 -34.64 -14.83 17.58
N ILE A 452 -34.44 -14.45 16.32
CA ILE A 452 -33.31 -13.58 15.88
C ILE A 452 -33.55 -12.14 16.33
N ARG A 453 -34.81 -11.69 16.41
CA ARG A 453 -35.15 -10.33 16.84
C ARG A 453 -34.87 -10.08 18.32
N LYS A 454 -35.09 -11.08 19.18
CA LYS A 454 -34.82 -10.97 20.62
C LYS A 454 -33.36 -11.01 20.99
N SER A 455 -32.50 -11.61 20.15
CA SER A 455 -31.04 -11.65 20.39
C SER A 455 -30.33 -10.37 19.95
N LEU A 456 -30.90 -9.59 19.03
CA LEU A 456 -30.33 -8.31 18.57
C LEU A 456 -30.67 -7.14 19.50
N GLU A 457 -31.79 -7.20 20.21
CA GLU A 457 -32.20 -6.17 21.18
C GLU A 457 -31.43 -6.24 22.51
N ALA A 458 -30.75 -7.36 22.77
CA ALA A 458 -29.98 -7.56 24.00
C ALA A 458 -28.51 -7.11 23.89
N LEU A 459 -28.00 -6.75 22.68
CA LEU A 459 -26.56 -6.47 22.48
C LEU A 459 -26.19 -4.99 22.36
N VAL A 460 -27.13 -4.07 22.22
CA VAL A 460 -26.80 -2.63 22.14
C VAL A 460 -27.95 -1.79 22.79
N PRO A 461 -27.80 -1.34 24.03
CA PRO A 461 -28.70 -0.33 24.60
C PRO A 461 -28.30 1.06 24.07
N GLY A 462 -29.13 1.64 23.19
CA GLY A 462 -28.92 3.07 22.81
C GLY A 462 -29.26 3.49 21.38
N VAL A 463 -30.04 2.72 20.59
CA VAL A 463 -30.46 3.19 19.25
C VAL A 463 -31.99 3.32 19.21
N GLN A 464 -32.49 4.47 19.65
CA GLN A 464 -33.87 4.92 19.46
C GLN A 464 -33.92 6.00 18.38
N ASP A 465 -33.37 5.83 17.18
CA ASP A 465 -33.67 6.74 16.06
C ASP A 465 -33.25 6.14 14.68
N ALA A 466 -33.88 5.01 14.32
CA ALA A 466 -33.75 4.47 12.96
C ALA A 466 -35.13 4.09 12.35
N ARG A 467 -36.09 5.00 12.45
CA ARG A 467 -37.34 4.88 11.70
C ARG A 467 -37.28 5.68 10.41
N ARG A 468 -36.40 5.36 9.47
CA ARG A 468 -36.48 5.74 8.04
C ARG A 468 -35.36 5.07 7.24
N MET A 469 -35.40 3.77 7.07
CA MET A 469 -34.74 3.09 5.95
C MET A 469 -35.54 1.85 5.56
N SER A 470 -36.31 1.96 4.52
CA SER A 470 -37.00 0.83 3.88
C SER A 470 -35.99 0.09 3.00
N PHE A 471 -35.62 -1.14 3.39
CA PHE A 471 -34.92 -2.08 2.53
C PHE A 471 -35.91 -2.89 1.69
N SER A 472 -35.85 -2.71 0.37
CA SER A 472 -36.52 -3.56 -0.61
C SER A 472 -35.71 -4.81 -0.87
N VAL A 473 -36.12 -5.95 -0.31
CA VAL A 473 -35.57 -7.27 -0.67
C VAL A 473 -36.37 -7.81 -1.82
N ARG A 474 -35.78 -7.84 -3.03
CA ARG A 474 -36.33 -8.59 -4.19
C ARG A 474 -36.01 -10.07 -4.02
N GLY A 475 -37.09 -10.88 -3.98
CA GLY A 475 -37.04 -12.33 -3.77
C GLY A 475 -36.36 -13.10 -4.92
N TYR A 476 -35.56 -14.05 -4.53
CA TYR A 476 -35.02 -15.12 -5.34
C TYR A 476 -36.03 -16.29 -5.35
N ARG A 477 -36.51 -16.69 -6.55
CA ARG A 477 -37.34 -17.88 -6.76
C ARG A 477 -36.49 -19.05 -7.19
N PRO A 478 -36.45 -20.19 -6.52
CA PRO A 478 -35.83 -21.40 -7.04
C PRO A 478 -36.74 -22.09 -8.05
N GLY A 479 -36.22 -22.39 -9.23
CA GLY A 479 -36.89 -23.15 -10.27
C GLY A 479 -37.05 -24.63 -9.90
N ARG A 480 -38.29 -25.12 -9.98
CA ARG A 480 -38.63 -26.55 -9.88
C ARG A 480 -38.23 -27.27 -11.20
N GLY A 481 -37.36 -28.27 -11.07
CA GLY A 481 -37.13 -29.24 -12.13
C GLY A 481 -38.36 -30.15 -12.30
N ARG A 482 -38.76 -30.34 -13.54
CA ARG A 482 -39.68 -31.44 -13.94
C ARG A 482 -38.82 -32.54 -14.56
N GLY A 483 -39.00 -33.73 -13.99
CA GLY A 483 -38.50 -34.97 -14.63
C GLY A 483 -39.50 -35.47 -15.69
N GLY A 484 -39.00 -36.30 -16.53
CA GLY A 484 -39.62 -37.16 -17.55
C GLY A 484 -38.48 -37.66 -18.41
N GLY A 485 -38.14 -38.88 -18.56
CA GLY A 485 -38.83 -40.13 -18.74
C GLY A 485 -38.71 -40.52 -20.19
N ASP A 486 -38.08 -41.67 -20.40
CA ASP A 486 -38.18 -42.56 -21.55
C ASP A 486 -37.42 -42.19 -22.87
N SER A 487 -36.49 -42.94 -23.17
CA SER A 487 -36.18 -44.10 -24.01
C SER A 487 -34.71 -44.14 -24.39
#